data_d706591af1307e6676980de94f7f71de
#
_entry.id   d706591af1307e6676980de94f7f71de
#
_cell.length_a   1.000
_cell.length_b   1.000
_cell.length_c   1.000
_cell.angle_alpha   90.00
_cell.angle_beta   90.00
_cell.angle_gamma   90.00
#
_symmetry.space_group_name_H-M   'P 1'
#
loop_
_entity.id
_entity.type
_entity.pdbx_description
1 polymer ?
#
loop_
_entity_poly.entity_id
_entity_poly.type
_entity_poly.pdbx_seq_one_letter_code
_entity_poly.pdbx_strand_id
1 'polypeptide(L)'
;MTEKIEVIIPVYKPDREFEKLIFRLKKQTRLPDRIHVINTVSDRFPAKFCEEQGIHVTHIEKADFDHGGTRDMGMRQSDADIVVFMTQDAVPADPFLIEHLTAPFEREDVGAAYARQLPRKDCHIIERYTRSFNYPEKSRLKGKADIPVLGIKTFFCSDVCAAYSKKAYEETGGFEKKTIFNEDMILAGHMVEKGYMIAYAADAQVIHSHNYTGIQQFHRNFDLAVSQTEHPEVFAGIASESEGIRLVKSTARYLLREKRGWLIPKLVWYSGCKYLGYRLGRSYRKLPLWLVRKCTMSQSYWEK
;
A
#
# COMPACT_ATOMS: atom_id res chain seq x y z
N MET A 1 -26.73 14.54 2.76
CA MET A 1 -25.94 14.33 4.01
C MET A 1 -24.50 14.26 3.60
N THR A 2 -23.58 14.86 4.34
CA THR A 2 -22.14 14.72 4.08
C THR A 2 -21.72 13.30 4.43
N GLU A 3 -21.01 12.63 3.53
CA GLU A 3 -20.49 11.27 3.76
C GLU A 3 -19.63 11.22 5.03
N LYS A 4 -19.83 10.19 5.83
CA LYS A 4 -19.05 9.94 7.04
C LYS A 4 -17.71 9.29 6.66
N ILE A 5 -16.61 9.84 7.19
CA ILE A 5 -15.23 9.39 6.89
C ILE A 5 -14.56 8.89 8.16
N GLU A 6 -14.02 7.69 8.12
CA GLU A 6 -13.18 7.15 9.18
C GLU A 6 -11.78 6.86 8.67
N VAL A 7 -10.75 7.23 9.44
CA VAL A 7 -9.36 6.86 9.17
C VAL A 7 -8.96 5.71 10.09
N ILE A 8 -8.52 4.60 9.52
CA ILE A 8 -8.07 3.40 10.24
C ILE A 8 -6.58 3.19 10.05
N ILE A 9 -5.85 3.05 11.16
CA ILE A 9 -4.39 2.96 11.16
C ILE A 9 -3.95 1.71 11.92
N PRO A 10 -3.60 0.61 11.25
CA PRO A 10 -2.91 -0.50 11.88
C PRO A 10 -1.52 -0.07 12.35
N VAL A 11 -1.18 -0.34 13.61
CA VAL A 11 0.11 0.06 14.19
C VAL A 11 0.81 -1.11 14.90
N TYR A 12 2.15 -1.13 14.79
CA TYR A 12 3.01 -2.02 15.54
C TYR A 12 4.31 -1.30 15.91
N LYS A 13 4.60 -1.18 17.19
CA LYS A 13 5.79 -0.46 17.71
C LYS A 13 5.93 0.94 17.08
N PRO A 14 4.90 1.79 17.17
CA PRO A 14 4.90 3.10 16.54
C PRO A 14 6.05 3.96 17.05
N ASP A 15 6.49 4.88 16.20
CA ASP A 15 7.51 5.87 16.47
C ASP A 15 6.97 7.31 16.37
N ARG A 16 7.86 8.30 16.36
CA ARG A 16 7.48 9.73 16.27
C ARG A 16 6.72 10.08 14.99
N GLU A 17 6.85 9.32 13.92
CA GLU A 17 6.09 9.58 12.69
C GLU A 17 4.60 9.28 12.87
N PHE A 18 4.25 8.31 13.74
CA PHE A 18 2.86 8.05 14.12
C PHE A 18 2.22 9.26 14.85
N GLU A 19 2.89 9.83 15.84
CA GLU A 19 2.36 11.02 16.53
C GLU A 19 2.17 12.19 15.55
N LYS A 20 3.14 12.39 14.66
CA LYS A 20 3.07 13.41 13.61
C LYS A 20 1.93 13.15 12.62
N LEU A 21 1.67 11.89 12.26
CA LEU A 21 0.52 11.49 11.45
C LEU A 21 -0.78 11.92 12.11
N ILE A 22 -0.99 11.59 13.40
CA ILE A 22 -2.18 11.97 14.15
C ILE A 22 -2.36 13.50 14.17
N PHE A 23 -1.30 14.27 14.50
CA PHE A 23 -1.37 15.73 14.50
C PHE A 23 -1.71 16.31 13.13
N ARG A 24 -1.23 15.70 12.04
CA ARG A 24 -1.53 16.16 10.68
C ARG A 24 -2.96 15.79 10.25
N LEU A 25 -3.49 14.64 10.66
CA LEU A 25 -4.87 14.26 10.40
C LEU A 25 -5.86 15.19 11.11
N LYS A 26 -5.55 15.65 12.30
CA LYS A 26 -6.38 16.63 13.06
C LYS A 26 -6.34 18.07 12.53
N LYS A 27 -5.49 18.32 11.52
CA LYS A 27 -5.35 19.64 10.87
C LYS A 27 -5.77 19.59 9.40
N GLN A 28 -6.56 18.61 9.00
CA GLN A 28 -7.08 18.54 7.63
C GLN A 28 -8.23 19.53 7.42
N THR A 29 -8.40 20.03 6.19
CA THR A 29 -9.54 20.88 5.77
C THR A 29 -10.85 20.11 5.86
N ARG A 30 -10.84 18.85 5.44
CA ARG A 30 -11.89 17.85 5.71
C ARG A 30 -11.41 16.95 6.85
N LEU A 31 -11.94 17.17 8.05
CA LEU A 31 -11.63 16.32 9.20
C LEU A 31 -12.27 14.95 9.04
N PRO A 32 -11.59 13.85 9.39
CA PRO A 32 -12.23 12.56 9.55
C PRO A 32 -13.19 12.62 10.76
N ASP A 33 -14.33 11.96 10.63
CA ASP A 33 -15.33 11.88 11.72
C ASP A 33 -14.81 11.02 12.88
N ARG A 34 -13.93 10.04 12.56
CA ARG A 34 -13.25 9.19 13.56
C ARG A 34 -11.84 8.83 13.08
N ILE A 35 -10.90 8.77 14.01
CA ILE A 35 -9.59 8.13 13.81
C ILE A 35 -9.55 6.89 14.70
N HIS A 36 -9.36 5.73 14.08
CA HIS A 36 -9.32 4.42 14.73
C HIS A 36 -7.94 3.79 14.56
N VAL A 37 -7.28 3.51 15.65
CA VAL A 37 -5.98 2.82 15.67
C VAL A 37 -6.18 1.37 16.06
N ILE A 38 -5.69 0.45 15.22
CA ILE A 38 -5.65 -0.97 15.53
C ILE A 38 -4.22 -1.30 15.97
N ASN A 39 -4.00 -1.36 17.28
CA ASN A 39 -2.68 -1.60 17.83
C ASN A 39 -2.39 -3.08 18.02
N THR A 40 -1.38 -3.59 17.31
CA THR A 40 -0.76 -4.87 17.68
C THR A 40 0.05 -4.67 18.94
N VAL A 41 -0.31 -5.38 20.02
CA VAL A 41 0.24 -5.19 21.36
C VAL A 41 1.77 -5.18 21.36
N SER A 42 2.35 -4.15 21.96
CA SER A 42 3.79 -3.96 22.09
C SER A 42 4.13 -3.02 23.25
N ASP A 43 5.38 -3.05 23.69
CA ASP A 43 5.95 -2.21 24.75
C ASP A 43 6.10 -0.73 24.38
N ARG A 44 5.86 -0.36 23.10
CA ARG A 44 6.10 1.00 22.58
C ARG A 44 4.83 1.77 22.22
N PHE A 45 3.65 1.22 22.54
CA PHE A 45 2.42 1.90 22.20
C PHE A 45 2.18 3.13 23.09
N PRO A 46 1.96 4.33 22.51
CA PRO A 46 1.77 5.57 23.26
C PRO A 46 0.33 5.74 23.74
N ALA A 47 -0.13 4.91 24.67
CA ALA A 47 -1.52 4.87 25.13
C ALA A 47 -2.02 6.23 25.63
N LYS A 48 -1.23 6.90 26.49
CA LYS A 48 -1.55 8.23 27.02
C LYS A 48 -1.74 9.27 25.94
N PHE A 49 -0.86 9.29 24.94
CA PHE A 49 -1.00 10.18 23.79
C PHE A 49 -2.29 9.93 23.02
N CYS A 50 -2.65 8.66 22.76
CA CYS A 50 -3.89 8.32 22.05
C CYS A 50 -5.11 8.77 22.86
N GLU A 51 -5.13 8.58 24.18
CA GLU A 51 -6.19 9.04 25.07
C GLU A 51 -6.32 10.57 25.04
N GLU A 52 -5.22 11.31 25.23
CA GLU A 52 -5.19 12.79 25.17
C GLU A 52 -5.65 13.33 23.82
N GLN A 53 -5.41 12.58 22.75
CA GLN A 53 -5.86 12.94 21.41
C GLN A 53 -7.28 12.46 21.08
N GLY A 54 -7.98 11.74 21.97
CA GLY A 54 -9.32 11.22 21.72
C GLY A 54 -9.36 10.19 20.59
N ILE A 55 -8.31 9.39 20.45
CA ILE A 55 -8.19 8.36 19.41
C ILE A 55 -8.89 7.09 19.88
N HIS A 56 -9.74 6.52 19.02
CA HIS A 56 -10.32 5.20 19.28
C HIS A 56 -9.23 4.13 19.05
N VAL A 57 -9.06 3.22 20.02
CA VAL A 57 -8.01 2.19 19.95
C VAL A 57 -8.60 0.81 20.16
N THR A 58 -8.29 -0.11 19.24
CA THR A 58 -8.52 -1.55 19.40
C THR A 58 -7.16 -2.25 19.51
N HIS A 59 -7.03 -3.14 20.51
CA HIS A 59 -5.80 -3.92 20.69
C HIS A 59 -5.99 -5.33 20.13
N ILE A 60 -4.98 -5.83 19.42
CA ILE A 60 -4.90 -7.21 18.94
C ILE A 60 -3.57 -7.84 19.35
N GLU A 61 -3.55 -9.14 19.55
CA GLU A 61 -2.31 -9.86 19.78
C GLU A 61 -1.50 -10.02 18.49
N LYS A 62 -0.18 -10.16 18.62
CA LYS A 62 0.70 -10.33 17.46
C LYS A 62 0.36 -11.58 16.63
N ALA A 63 -0.14 -12.63 17.28
CA ALA A 63 -0.56 -13.87 16.62
C ALA A 63 -1.81 -13.68 15.74
N ASP A 64 -2.65 -12.69 16.05
CA ASP A 64 -3.89 -12.38 15.34
C ASP A 64 -3.68 -11.38 14.21
N PHE A 65 -2.47 -10.79 14.12
CA PHE A 65 -2.18 -9.83 13.06
C PHE A 65 -2.07 -10.51 11.70
N ASP A 66 -2.82 -9.96 10.76
CA ASP A 66 -2.81 -10.30 9.33
C ASP A 66 -3.11 -9.02 8.54
N HIS A 67 -2.38 -8.77 7.48
CA HIS A 67 -2.53 -7.53 6.71
C HIS A 67 -3.97 -7.29 6.22
N GLY A 68 -4.57 -8.27 5.58
CA GLY A 68 -5.96 -8.20 5.10
C GLY A 68 -6.97 -8.33 6.23
N GLY A 69 -6.80 -9.34 7.11
CA GLY A 69 -7.73 -9.62 8.22
C GLY A 69 -7.85 -8.48 9.23
N THR A 70 -6.74 -7.81 9.56
CA THR A 70 -6.74 -6.65 10.46
C THR A 70 -7.49 -5.47 9.86
N ARG A 71 -7.32 -5.21 8.55
CA ARG A 71 -8.07 -4.16 7.85
C ARG A 71 -9.54 -4.52 7.69
N ASP A 72 -9.87 -5.78 7.36
CA ASP A 72 -11.25 -6.27 7.31
C ASP A 72 -11.97 -6.10 8.66
N MET A 73 -11.28 -6.40 9.77
CA MET A 73 -11.80 -6.17 11.11
C MET A 73 -12.12 -4.68 11.34
N GLY A 74 -11.19 -3.78 11.00
CA GLY A 74 -11.41 -2.34 11.10
C GLY A 74 -12.56 -1.86 10.22
N MET A 75 -12.64 -2.34 8.97
CA MET A 75 -13.73 -2.01 8.06
C MET A 75 -15.10 -2.46 8.61
N ARG A 76 -15.18 -3.66 9.19
CA ARG A 76 -16.43 -4.18 9.78
C ARG A 76 -16.87 -3.41 11.01
N GLN A 77 -15.94 -2.88 11.80
CA GLN A 77 -16.24 -2.07 12.99
C GLN A 77 -16.61 -0.63 12.63
N SER A 78 -16.38 -0.22 11.40
CA SER A 78 -16.70 1.12 10.90
C SER A 78 -18.17 1.23 10.47
N ASP A 79 -18.80 2.34 10.82
CA ASP A 79 -20.11 2.77 10.33
C ASP A 79 -20.01 3.95 9.34
N ALA A 80 -18.80 4.23 8.86
CA ALA A 80 -18.53 5.27 7.89
C ALA A 80 -18.88 4.84 6.45
N ASP A 81 -19.26 5.80 5.62
CA ASP A 81 -19.52 5.60 4.18
C ASP A 81 -18.21 5.39 3.40
N ILE A 82 -17.15 6.10 3.83
CA ILE A 82 -15.80 6.01 3.26
C ILE A 82 -14.81 5.70 4.40
N VAL A 83 -14.01 4.65 4.21
CA VAL A 83 -12.96 4.27 5.14
C VAL A 83 -11.60 4.49 4.50
N VAL A 84 -10.74 5.25 5.18
CA VAL A 84 -9.37 5.54 4.77
C VAL A 84 -8.41 4.66 5.57
N PHE A 85 -7.67 3.79 4.93
CA PHE A 85 -6.56 3.08 5.55
C PHE A 85 -5.25 3.84 5.35
N MET A 86 -4.45 3.92 6.42
CA MET A 86 -3.10 4.50 6.37
C MET A 86 -2.11 3.63 7.13
N THR A 87 -0.87 3.55 6.64
CA THR A 87 0.22 3.01 7.46
C THR A 87 0.70 4.05 8.47
N GLN A 88 1.20 3.58 9.62
CA GLN A 88 1.60 4.42 10.75
C GLN A 88 2.68 5.47 10.45
N ASP A 89 3.36 5.35 9.31
CA ASP A 89 4.48 6.20 8.87
C ASP A 89 4.17 7.00 7.59
N ALA A 90 2.92 6.97 7.11
CA ALA A 90 2.43 7.75 5.98
C ALA A 90 1.89 9.11 6.47
N VAL A 91 2.72 10.13 6.47
CA VAL A 91 2.35 11.45 7.02
C VAL A 91 1.73 12.32 5.93
N PRO A 92 0.54 12.93 6.13
CA PRO A 92 -0.04 13.89 5.20
C PRO A 92 0.96 15.00 4.83
N ALA A 93 1.14 15.29 3.55
CA ALA A 93 2.08 16.31 3.09
C ALA A 93 1.55 17.72 3.37
N ASP A 94 0.23 17.88 3.28
CA ASP A 94 -0.50 19.15 3.44
C ASP A 94 -1.85 18.93 4.15
N PRO A 95 -2.65 19.99 4.38
CA PRO A 95 -3.96 19.88 5.03
C PRO A 95 -5.10 19.36 4.13
N PHE A 96 -4.87 19.04 2.86
CA PHE A 96 -5.91 18.72 1.88
C PHE A 96 -6.00 17.21 1.57
N LEU A 97 -5.23 16.36 2.27
CA LEU A 97 -5.15 14.92 1.97
C LEU A 97 -6.53 14.25 1.94
N ILE A 98 -7.33 14.42 3.01
CA ILE A 98 -8.62 13.73 3.14
C ILE A 98 -9.60 14.25 2.08
N GLU A 99 -9.66 15.57 1.88
CA GLU A 99 -10.50 16.21 0.87
C GLU A 99 -10.20 15.67 -0.54
N HIS A 100 -8.93 15.71 -0.96
CA HIS A 100 -8.53 15.24 -2.28
C HIS A 100 -8.66 13.72 -2.45
N LEU A 101 -8.44 12.95 -1.38
CA LEU A 101 -8.54 11.48 -1.44
C LEU A 101 -9.98 11.00 -1.56
N THR A 102 -10.92 11.74 -0.96
CA THR A 102 -12.35 11.37 -0.96
C THR A 102 -13.13 12.00 -2.11
N ALA A 103 -12.65 13.07 -2.74
CA ALA A 103 -13.31 13.72 -3.88
C ALA A 103 -13.69 12.76 -5.04
N PRO A 104 -12.90 11.70 -5.38
CA PRO A 104 -13.31 10.77 -6.42
C PRO A 104 -14.62 10.03 -6.15
N PHE A 105 -15.06 9.89 -4.88
CA PHE A 105 -16.28 9.19 -4.51
C PHE A 105 -17.56 9.98 -4.77
N GLU A 106 -17.48 11.25 -5.20
CA GLU A 106 -18.61 11.95 -5.82
C GLU A 106 -19.18 11.18 -7.04
N ARG A 107 -18.41 10.25 -7.58
CA ARG A 107 -18.82 9.28 -8.57
C ARG A 107 -19.18 7.96 -7.89
N GLU A 108 -20.38 7.48 -8.09
CA GLU A 108 -20.89 6.22 -7.51
C GLU A 108 -20.14 4.97 -8.00
N ASP A 109 -19.48 5.05 -9.17
CA ASP A 109 -18.73 3.94 -9.76
C ASP A 109 -17.27 3.85 -9.23
N VAL A 110 -16.82 4.74 -8.34
CA VAL A 110 -15.50 4.64 -7.71
C VAL A 110 -15.58 3.77 -6.46
N GLY A 111 -14.85 2.63 -6.48
CA GLY A 111 -14.78 1.70 -5.34
C GLY A 111 -13.64 2.01 -4.39
N ALA A 112 -12.50 2.47 -4.93
CA ALA A 112 -11.32 2.81 -4.13
C ALA A 112 -10.56 4.01 -4.73
N ALA A 113 -9.87 4.75 -3.86
CA ALA A 113 -8.95 5.82 -4.23
C ALA A 113 -7.65 5.69 -3.44
N TYR A 114 -6.49 6.01 -4.03
CA TYR A 114 -5.21 5.99 -3.32
C TYR A 114 -4.37 7.22 -3.57
N ALA A 115 -3.60 7.60 -2.55
CA ALA A 115 -2.82 8.83 -2.51
C ALA A 115 -1.47 8.70 -3.24
N ARG A 116 -0.93 9.86 -3.65
CA ARG A 116 0.43 10.02 -4.14
C ARG A 116 1.41 9.93 -2.97
N GLN A 117 2.40 9.04 -3.10
CA GLN A 117 3.47 8.91 -2.12
C GLN A 117 4.68 9.75 -2.52
N LEU A 118 4.98 10.78 -1.73
CA LEU A 118 6.15 11.62 -1.88
C LEU A 118 7.34 11.03 -1.09
N PRO A 119 8.56 11.13 -1.62
CA PRO A 119 9.74 10.62 -0.94
C PRO A 119 10.09 11.47 0.29
N ARG A 120 10.51 10.83 1.38
CA ARG A 120 11.09 11.48 2.58
C ARG A 120 12.36 12.24 2.20
N LYS A 121 12.80 13.18 3.07
CA LYS A 121 14.01 13.98 2.83
C LYS A 121 15.27 13.13 2.69
N ASP A 122 15.38 12.06 3.48
CA ASP A 122 16.50 11.11 3.52
C ASP A 122 16.40 10.00 2.46
N CYS A 123 15.40 10.05 1.59
CA CYS A 123 15.18 9.06 0.54
C CYS A 123 16.33 9.03 -0.47
N HIS A 124 16.89 7.85 -0.73
CA HIS A 124 17.96 7.65 -1.70
C HIS A 124 17.47 7.95 -3.13
N ILE A 125 18.36 8.46 -3.98
CA ILE A 125 18.02 8.96 -5.32
C ILE A 125 17.33 7.92 -6.22
N ILE A 126 17.73 6.63 -6.14
CA ILE A 126 17.09 5.55 -6.90
C ILE A 126 15.63 5.36 -6.43
N GLU A 127 15.40 5.31 -5.12
CA GLU A 127 14.06 5.17 -4.55
C GLU A 127 13.21 6.42 -4.82
N ARG A 128 13.79 7.61 -4.72
CA ARG A 128 13.13 8.88 -5.06
C ARG A 128 12.59 8.86 -6.49
N TYR A 129 13.39 8.40 -7.44
CA TYR A 129 12.96 8.24 -8.83
C TYR A 129 11.89 7.14 -8.96
N THR A 130 12.04 6.02 -8.26
CA THR A 130 11.03 4.95 -8.25
C THR A 130 9.68 5.47 -7.77
N ARG A 131 9.65 6.33 -6.75
CA ARG A 131 8.42 6.97 -6.28
C ARG A 131 7.79 7.85 -7.36
N SER A 132 8.55 8.76 -7.97
CA SER A 132 8.03 9.63 -9.03
C SER A 132 7.54 8.85 -10.26
N PHE A 133 8.17 7.72 -10.57
CA PHE A 133 7.74 6.84 -11.66
C PHE A 133 6.41 6.12 -11.36
N ASN A 134 6.21 5.66 -10.13
CA ASN A 134 5.02 4.91 -9.73
C ASN A 134 3.86 5.83 -9.34
N TYR A 135 4.16 7.04 -8.87
CA TYR A 135 3.21 8.03 -8.40
C TYR A 135 3.39 9.36 -9.17
N PRO A 136 2.98 9.40 -10.46
CA PRO A 136 3.11 10.60 -11.30
C PRO A 136 2.24 11.75 -10.77
N GLU A 137 2.44 12.96 -11.33
CA GLU A 137 1.75 14.17 -10.89
C GLU A 137 0.30 14.27 -11.38
N LYS A 138 -0.10 13.42 -12.30
CA LYS A 138 -1.43 13.47 -12.90
C LYS A 138 -2.32 12.36 -12.34
N SER A 139 -3.46 12.74 -11.81
CA SER A 139 -4.53 11.84 -11.36
C SER A 139 -5.08 10.99 -12.50
N ARG A 140 -5.61 9.81 -12.17
CA ARG A 140 -6.15 8.87 -13.15
C ARG A 140 -7.24 8.00 -12.54
N LEU A 141 -8.34 7.82 -13.28
CA LEU A 141 -9.29 6.74 -13.06
C LEU A 141 -8.87 5.51 -13.87
N LYS A 142 -9.05 4.33 -13.30
CA LYS A 142 -8.69 3.05 -13.90
C LYS A 142 -9.83 2.06 -13.70
N GLY A 143 -10.18 1.34 -14.77
CA GLY A 143 -11.23 0.35 -14.74
C GLY A 143 -10.93 -0.81 -15.68
N LYS A 144 -11.88 -1.70 -15.89
CA LYS A 144 -11.73 -2.94 -16.69
C LYS A 144 -11.24 -2.67 -18.12
N ALA A 145 -11.70 -1.56 -18.74
CA ALA A 145 -11.28 -1.16 -20.08
C ALA A 145 -9.79 -0.77 -20.18
N ASP A 146 -9.15 -0.46 -19.06
CA ASP A 146 -7.73 -0.08 -19.04
C ASP A 146 -6.77 -1.29 -18.98
N ILE A 147 -7.27 -2.50 -18.70
CA ILE A 147 -6.42 -3.71 -18.54
C ILE A 147 -5.51 -3.95 -19.74
N PRO A 148 -5.95 -3.84 -21.00
CA PRO A 148 -5.09 -4.06 -22.16
C PRO A 148 -3.90 -3.08 -22.25
N VAL A 149 -4.06 -1.87 -21.70
CA VAL A 149 -3.06 -0.79 -21.79
C VAL A 149 -2.19 -0.72 -20.53
N LEU A 150 -2.81 -0.84 -19.36
CA LEU A 150 -2.13 -0.68 -18.05
C LEU A 150 -1.64 -2.00 -17.45
N GLY A 151 -2.16 -3.14 -17.90
CA GLY A 151 -1.86 -4.44 -17.30
C GLY A 151 -2.14 -4.42 -15.80
N ILE A 152 -1.20 -4.94 -15.04
CA ILE A 152 -1.29 -5.04 -13.57
C ILE A 152 -1.48 -3.67 -12.86
N LYS A 153 -1.09 -2.56 -13.50
CA LYS A 153 -1.30 -1.22 -12.93
C LYS A 153 -2.78 -0.81 -12.88
N THR A 154 -3.66 -1.50 -13.59
CA THR A 154 -5.11 -1.27 -13.46
C THR A 154 -5.56 -1.54 -12.04
N PHE A 155 -5.05 -2.61 -11.42
CA PHE A 155 -5.39 -3.02 -10.06
C PHE A 155 -4.52 -2.37 -8.98
N PHE A 156 -3.54 -1.55 -9.37
CA PHE A 156 -2.65 -0.93 -8.39
C PHE A 156 -3.45 0.01 -7.48
N CYS A 157 -3.49 -0.35 -6.21
CA CYS A 157 -3.94 0.44 -5.08
C CYS A 157 -2.86 0.36 -4.01
N SER A 158 -2.88 1.21 -2.99
CA SER A 158 -1.87 1.15 -1.95
C SER A 158 -2.38 1.62 -0.61
N ASP A 159 -2.53 0.68 0.32
CA ASP A 159 -2.95 0.90 1.70
C ASP A 159 -1.93 1.67 2.56
N VAL A 160 -0.85 2.13 1.95
CA VAL A 160 -0.04 3.19 2.56
C VAL A 160 -0.91 4.42 2.84
N CYS A 161 -1.80 4.76 1.91
CA CYS A 161 -2.92 5.69 2.10
C CYS A 161 -3.95 5.46 0.99
N ALA A 162 -5.03 4.76 1.32
CA ALA A 162 -6.11 4.45 0.39
C ALA A 162 -7.48 4.58 1.05
N ALA A 163 -8.46 5.07 0.30
CA ALA A 163 -9.85 5.18 0.71
C ALA A 163 -10.71 4.15 -0.04
N TYR A 164 -11.73 3.63 0.61
CA TYR A 164 -12.64 2.64 0.06
C TYR A 164 -14.10 3.05 0.36
N SER A 165 -14.96 2.96 -0.65
CA SER A 165 -16.39 3.01 -0.46
C SER A 165 -16.83 1.78 0.34
N LYS A 166 -17.54 1.97 1.43
CA LYS A 166 -18.07 0.88 2.27
C LYS A 166 -18.98 -0.04 1.45
N LYS A 167 -19.84 0.54 0.63
CA LYS A 167 -20.73 -0.19 -0.29
C LYS A 167 -19.93 -1.08 -1.25
N ALA A 168 -18.97 -0.51 -1.98
CA ALA A 168 -18.16 -1.26 -2.94
C ALA A 168 -17.33 -2.35 -2.26
N TYR A 169 -16.83 -2.09 -1.04
CA TYR A 169 -16.11 -3.05 -0.22
C TYR A 169 -16.96 -4.28 0.12
N GLU A 170 -18.20 -4.05 0.58
CA GLU A 170 -19.14 -5.13 0.94
C GLU A 170 -19.59 -5.94 -0.27
N GLU A 171 -19.87 -5.28 -1.39
CA GLU A 171 -20.26 -5.93 -2.64
C GLU A 171 -19.17 -6.80 -3.26
N THR A 172 -17.90 -6.50 -2.97
CA THR A 172 -16.73 -7.23 -3.52
C THR A 172 -16.16 -8.28 -2.58
N GLY A 173 -16.72 -8.44 -1.38
CA GLY A 173 -16.31 -9.45 -0.40
C GLY A 173 -15.21 -9.01 0.55
N GLY A 174 -14.68 -7.80 0.39
CA GLY A 174 -13.69 -7.20 1.27
C GLY A 174 -12.25 -7.67 1.07
N PHE A 175 -11.40 -7.37 2.05
CA PHE A 175 -9.99 -7.78 2.01
C PHE A 175 -9.82 -9.29 2.14
N GLU A 176 -8.93 -9.84 1.32
CA GLU A 176 -8.50 -11.22 1.45
C GLU A 176 -7.78 -11.45 2.78
N LYS A 177 -8.19 -12.50 3.49
CA LYS A 177 -7.59 -12.90 4.77
C LYS A 177 -6.45 -13.87 4.54
N LYS A 178 -5.44 -13.82 5.42
CA LYS A 178 -4.28 -14.71 5.35
C LYS A 178 -3.50 -14.60 4.03
N THR A 179 -3.47 -13.39 3.44
CA THR A 179 -2.57 -13.12 2.33
C THR A 179 -1.22 -12.61 2.81
N ILE A 180 -0.16 -13.04 2.13
CA ILE A 180 1.21 -12.64 2.50
C ILE A 180 1.52 -11.22 2.05
N PHE A 181 0.86 -10.75 0.99
CA PHE A 181 1.08 -9.45 0.35
C PHE A 181 -0.06 -9.09 -0.61
N ASN A 182 -0.13 -7.84 -1.09
CA ASN A 182 -1.06 -7.34 -2.12
C ASN A 182 -2.56 -7.39 -1.74
N GLU A 183 -2.93 -7.39 -0.48
CA GLU A 183 -4.33 -7.34 -0.04
C GLU A 183 -5.10 -6.20 -0.70
N ASP A 184 -4.45 -5.04 -0.86
CA ASP A 184 -4.96 -3.85 -1.52
C ASP A 184 -5.18 -4.05 -3.04
N MET A 185 -4.23 -4.69 -3.72
CA MET A 185 -4.35 -4.97 -5.15
C MET A 185 -5.34 -6.09 -5.46
N ILE A 186 -5.46 -7.09 -4.59
CA ILE A 186 -6.45 -8.17 -4.73
C ILE A 186 -7.85 -7.59 -4.62
N LEU A 187 -8.12 -6.79 -3.60
CA LEU A 187 -9.40 -6.11 -3.43
C LEU A 187 -9.71 -5.18 -4.61
N ALA A 188 -8.73 -4.37 -5.04
CA ALA A 188 -8.89 -3.51 -6.22
C ALA A 188 -9.18 -4.31 -7.49
N GLY A 189 -8.59 -5.50 -7.64
CA GLY A 189 -8.89 -6.42 -8.74
C GLY A 189 -10.35 -6.89 -8.72
N HIS A 190 -10.84 -7.33 -7.55
CA HIS A 190 -12.25 -7.72 -7.38
C HIS A 190 -13.20 -6.55 -7.66
N MET A 191 -12.86 -5.32 -7.21
CA MET A 191 -13.63 -4.12 -7.52
C MET A 191 -13.71 -3.85 -9.03
N VAL A 192 -12.59 -3.93 -9.74
CA VAL A 192 -12.53 -3.72 -11.19
C VAL A 192 -13.35 -4.79 -11.93
N GLU A 193 -13.28 -6.05 -11.49
CA GLU A 193 -14.11 -7.13 -12.09
C GLU A 193 -15.62 -6.91 -11.87
N LYS A 194 -16.01 -6.32 -10.76
CA LYS A 194 -17.39 -5.92 -10.46
C LYS A 194 -17.84 -4.65 -11.21
N GLY A 195 -16.92 -3.97 -11.91
CA GLY A 195 -17.21 -2.76 -12.69
C GLY A 195 -16.89 -1.45 -11.98
N TYR A 196 -16.35 -1.49 -10.76
CA TYR A 196 -15.88 -0.29 -10.07
C TYR A 196 -14.59 0.26 -10.68
N MET A 197 -14.39 1.56 -10.52
CA MET A 197 -13.17 2.27 -10.88
C MET A 197 -12.25 2.43 -9.68
N ILE A 198 -10.94 2.40 -9.95
CA ILE A 198 -9.90 2.72 -8.96
C ILE A 198 -9.30 4.08 -9.29
N ALA A 199 -9.40 5.03 -8.37
CA ALA A 199 -8.87 6.39 -8.54
C ALA A 199 -7.45 6.50 -8.01
N TYR A 200 -6.52 6.98 -8.82
CA TYR A 200 -5.28 7.55 -8.36
C TYR A 200 -5.47 9.05 -8.17
N ALA A 201 -5.44 9.52 -6.93
CA ALA A 201 -5.62 10.91 -6.56
C ALA A 201 -4.24 11.57 -6.34
N ALA A 202 -3.67 12.19 -7.39
CA ALA A 202 -2.32 12.74 -7.33
C ALA A 202 -2.19 13.96 -6.40
N ASP A 203 -3.29 14.68 -6.18
CA ASP A 203 -3.34 15.85 -5.29
C ASP A 203 -3.49 15.44 -3.81
N ALA A 204 -3.98 14.23 -3.54
CA ALA A 204 -3.94 13.63 -2.21
C ALA A 204 -2.51 13.11 -1.94
N GLN A 205 -1.76 13.76 -1.05
CA GLN A 205 -0.32 13.53 -0.91
C GLN A 205 0.08 13.10 0.50
N VAL A 206 0.89 12.03 0.57
CA VAL A 206 1.53 11.57 1.82
C VAL A 206 3.04 11.47 1.64
N ILE A 207 3.80 11.79 2.69
CA ILE A 207 5.25 11.61 2.74
C ILE A 207 5.51 10.19 3.25
N HIS A 208 5.97 9.31 2.36
CA HIS A 208 6.29 7.93 2.69
C HIS A 208 7.33 7.35 1.74
N SER A 209 8.40 6.79 2.27
CA SER A 209 9.39 6.03 1.49
C SER A 209 10.27 5.19 2.42
N HIS A 210 10.86 4.11 1.88
CA HIS A 210 11.79 3.25 2.58
C HIS A 210 13.07 3.06 1.76
N ASN A 211 14.22 3.16 2.40
CA ASN A 211 15.52 2.90 1.77
C ASN A 211 15.90 1.42 1.88
N TYR A 212 15.12 0.54 1.25
CA TYR A 212 15.39 -0.90 1.29
C TYR A 212 16.75 -1.26 0.68
N THR A 213 17.44 -2.19 1.33
CA THR A 213 18.64 -2.85 0.78
C THR A 213 18.28 -3.80 -0.35
N GLY A 214 19.26 -4.26 -1.15
CA GLY A 214 19.02 -5.26 -2.18
C GLY A 214 18.40 -6.55 -1.65
N ILE A 215 18.85 -7.01 -0.47
CA ILE A 215 18.31 -8.23 0.18
C ILE A 215 16.87 -8.01 0.63
N GLN A 216 16.53 -6.87 1.23
CA GLN A 216 15.15 -6.55 1.58
C GLN A 216 14.26 -6.46 0.34
N GLN A 217 14.77 -5.92 -0.76
CA GLN A 217 14.06 -5.92 -2.05
C GLN A 217 13.83 -7.34 -2.58
N PHE A 218 14.79 -8.25 -2.41
CA PHE A 218 14.64 -9.65 -2.75
C PHE A 218 13.47 -10.28 -1.97
N HIS A 219 13.48 -10.18 -0.64
CA HIS A 219 12.43 -10.76 0.22
C HIS A 219 11.04 -10.20 -0.10
N ARG A 220 10.91 -8.87 -0.26
CA ARG A 220 9.64 -8.25 -0.64
C ARG A 220 9.11 -8.74 -1.98
N ASN A 221 9.98 -8.88 -2.97
CA ASN A 221 9.55 -9.34 -4.30
C ASN A 221 9.28 -10.84 -4.32
N PHE A 222 9.88 -11.62 -3.42
CA PHE A 222 9.51 -13.00 -3.19
C PHE A 222 8.07 -13.10 -2.68
N ASP A 223 7.74 -12.37 -1.59
CA ASP A 223 6.40 -12.38 -0.99
C ASP A 223 5.34 -11.85 -1.97
N LEU A 224 5.66 -10.78 -2.70
CA LEU A 224 4.81 -10.24 -3.76
C LEU A 224 4.47 -11.30 -4.82
N ALA A 225 5.46 -12.07 -5.26
CA ALA A 225 5.27 -13.09 -6.29
C ALA A 225 4.54 -14.34 -5.76
N VAL A 226 4.73 -14.69 -4.48
CA VAL A 226 3.93 -15.71 -3.79
C VAL A 226 2.46 -15.32 -3.83
N SER A 227 2.12 -14.11 -3.35
CA SER A 227 0.76 -13.59 -3.36
C SER A 227 0.14 -13.62 -4.77
N GLN A 228 0.86 -13.14 -5.79
CA GLN A 228 0.37 -13.20 -7.18
C GLN A 228 0.16 -14.63 -7.72
N THR A 229 0.88 -15.60 -7.18
CA THR A 229 0.74 -17.01 -7.57
C THR A 229 -0.46 -17.67 -6.86
N GLU A 230 -0.79 -17.19 -5.68
CA GLU A 230 -1.93 -17.68 -4.88
C GLU A 230 -3.27 -17.10 -5.36
N HIS A 231 -3.25 -15.92 -6.01
CA HIS A 231 -4.43 -15.22 -6.51
C HIS A 231 -4.43 -15.11 -8.05
N PRO A 232 -4.50 -16.27 -8.77
CA PRO A 232 -4.51 -16.26 -10.23
C PRO A 232 -5.77 -15.61 -10.81
N GLU A 233 -6.89 -15.58 -10.09
CA GLU A 233 -8.14 -14.92 -10.47
C GLU A 233 -7.95 -13.42 -10.74
N VAL A 234 -6.99 -12.78 -10.06
CA VAL A 234 -6.66 -11.36 -10.27
C VAL A 234 -5.46 -11.19 -11.19
N PHE A 235 -4.42 -12.03 -11.04
CA PHE A 235 -3.11 -11.77 -11.66
C PHE A 235 -2.77 -12.66 -12.86
N ALA A 236 -3.56 -13.69 -13.18
CA ALA A 236 -3.26 -14.56 -14.31
C ALA A 236 -3.40 -13.81 -15.66
N GLY A 237 -2.48 -14.08 -16.56
CA GLY A 237 -2.49 -13.48 -17.90
C GLY A 237 -2.03 -12.01 -17.96
N ILE A 238 -1.70 -11.39 -16.83
CA ILE A 238 -1.29 -9.99 -16.78
C ILE A 238 0.24 -9.87 -16.65
N ALA A 239 0.88 -9.29 -17.67
CA ALA A 239 2.31 -9.12 -17.71
C ALA A 239 2.77 -8.02 -16.72
N SER A 240 3.56 -8.40 -15.72
CA SER A 240 4.17 -7.47 -14.76
C SER A 240 5.65 -7.16 -15.07
N GLU A 241 6.35 -8.05 -15.82
CA GLU A 241 7.80 -7.94 -16.05
C GLU A 241 8.18 -6.75 -16.94
N SER A 242 7.34 -6.38 -17.92
CA SER A 242 7.57 -5.25 -18.83
C SER A 242 7.71 -3.91 -18.09
N GLU A 243 6.92 -3.71 -17.05
CA GLU A 243 6.96 -2.50 -16.21
C GLU A 243 8.27 -2.42 -15.39
N GLY A 244 8.74 -3.56 -14.86
CA GLY A 244 10.03 -3.62 -14.17
C GLY A 244 11.21 -3.22 -15.08
N ILE A 245 11.24 -3.73 -16.30
CA ILE A 245 12.27 -3.38 -17.29
C ILE A 245 12.19 -1.89 -17.66
N ARG A 246 10.98 -1.36 -17.85
CA ARG A 246 10.74 0.06 -18.15
C ARG A 246 11.26 0.95 -17.02
N LEU A 247 10.97 0.60 -15.76
CA LEU A 247 11.46 1.32 -14.59
C LEU A 247 13.00 1.34 -14.56
N VAL A 248 13.67 0.18 -14.74
CA VAL A 248 15.14 0.09 -14.71
C VAL A 248 15.77 0.97 -15.79
N LYS A 249 15.28 0.87 -17.03
CA LYS A 249 15.79 1.69 -18.16
C LYS A 249 15.59 3.19 -17.91
N SER A 250 14.43 3.57 -17.36
CA SER A 250 14.11 4.96 -17.06
C SER A 250 14.94 5.49 -15.89
N THR A 251 15.16 4.67 -14.85
CA THR A 251 16.03 5.02 -13.71
C THR A 251 17.48 5.20 -14.16
N ALA A 252 18.00 4.33 -15.03
CA ALA A 252 19.36 4.47 -15.56
C ALA A 252 19.53 5.77 -16.34
N ARG A 253 18.56 6.12 -17.23
CA ARG A 253 18.58 7.41 -17.95
C ARG A 253 18.52 8.61 -17.00
N TYR A 254 17.68 8.53 -15.98
CA TYR A 254 17.59 9.57 -14.96
C TYR A 254 18.93 9.76 -14.23
N LEU A 255 19.57 8.68 -13.75
CA LEU A 255 20.86 8.75 -13.08
C LEU A 255 21.97 9.36 -13.97
N LEU A 256 21.97 9.07 -15.26
CA LEU A 256 22.91 9.68 -16.21
C LEU A 256 22.67 11.18 -16.37
N ARG A 257 21.41 11.61 -16.49
CA ARG A 257 21.03 13.03 -16.57
C ARG A 257 21.43 13.81 -15.31
N GLU A 258 21.25 13.20 -14.14
CA GLU A 258 21.64 13.77 -12.85
C GLU A 258 23.15 13.68 -12.56
N LYS A 259 23.96 13.26 -13.54
CA LYS A 259 25.40 13.03 -13.37
C LYS A 259 25.75 12.08 -12.22
N ARG A 260 24.90 11.09 -11.98
CA ARG A 260 25.01 10.05 -10.94
C ARG A 260 25.21 8.65 -11.54
N GLY A 261 25.83 8.55 -12.73
CA GLY A 261 26.08 7.28 -13.44
C GLY A 261 26.83 6.22 -12.61
N TRP A 262 27.64 6.63 -11.63
CA TRP A 262 28.32 5.74 -10.68
C TRP A 262 27.36 4.91 -9.82
N LEU A 263 26.06 5.25 -9.76
CA LEU A 263 25.02 4.47 -9.06
C LEU A 263 24.42 3.35 -9.95
N ILE A 264 24.77 3.26 -11.22
CA ILE A 264 24.25 2.21 -12.11
C ILE A 264 24.57 0.80 -11.61
N PRO A 265 25.77 0.47 -11.10
CA PRO A 265 26.03 -0.85 -10.50
C PRO A 265 25.08 -1.17 -9.34
N LYS A 266 24.76 -0.18 -8.48
CA LYS A 266 23.80 -0.33 -7.38
C LYS A 266 22.37 -0.56 -7.92
N LEU A 267 21.97 0.15 -8.97
CA LEU A 267 20.68 -0.06 -9.63
C LEU A 267 20.57 -1.47 -10.20
N VAL A 268 21.61 -1.98 -10.87
CA VAL A 268 21.67 -3.34 -11.41
C VAL A 268 21.56 -4.36 -10.29
N TRP A 269 22.31 -4.19 -9.21
CA TRP A 269 22.24 -5.07 -8.02
C TRP A 269 20.83 -5.11 -7.43
N TYR A 270 20.20 -3.96 -7.20
CA TYR A 270 18.85 -3.89 -6.65
C TYR A 270 17.81 -4.52 -7.58
N SER A 271 17.94 -4.28 -8.88
CA SER A 271 17.04 -4.86 -9.88
C SER A 271 17.21 -6.37 -10.00
N GLY A 272 18.46 -6.86 -9.93
CA GLY A 272 18.78 -8.28 -9.87
C GLY A 272 18.17 -8.98 -8.64
N CYS A 273 18.29 -8.37 -7.46
CA CYS A 273 17.67 -8.87 -6.24
C CYS A 273 16.14 -8.94 -6.37
N LYS A 274 15.49 -7.90 -6.89
CA LYS A 274 14.03 -7.88 -7.14
C LYS A 274 13.63 -9.01 -8.09
N TYR A 275 14.33 -9.14 -9.21
CA TYR A 275 14.04 -10.14 -10.22
C TYR A 275 14.21 -11.57 -9.68
N LEU A 276 15.29 -11.84 -8.98
CA LEU A 276 15.54 -13.17 -8.38
C LEU A 276 14.49 -13.50 -7.32
N GLY A 277 14.16 -12.55 -6.44
CA GLY A 277 13.07 -12.73 -5.47
C GLY A 277 11.76 -13.06 -6.16
N TYR A 278 11.38 -12.29 -7.17
CA TYR A 278 10.16 -12.50 -7.94
C TYR A 278 10.14 -13.88 -8.62
N ARG A 279 11.21 -14.29 -9.30
CA ARG A 279 11.31 -15.57 -9.97
C ARG A 279 11.19 -16.74 -8.99
N LEU A 280 11.85 -16.68 -7.84
CA LEU A 280 11.75 -17.71 -6.81
C LEU A 280 10.36 -17.73 -6.17
N GLY A 281 9.76 -16.57 -5.90
CA GLY A 281 8.39 -16.48 -5.36
C GLY A 281 7.35 -17.07 -6.32
N ARG A 282 7.47 -16.83 -7.63
CA ARG A 282 6.61 -17.49 -8.65
C ARG A 282 6.71 -19.01 -8.64
N SER A 283 7.82 -19.55 -8.16
CA SER A 283 8.10 -20.98 -8.13
C SER A 283 8.11 -21.57 -6.71
N TYR A 284 7.60 -20.85 -5.71
CA TYR A 284 7.73 -21.19 -4.29
C TYR A 284 7.21 -22.61 -3.95
N ARG A 285 6.16 -23.07 -4.63
CA ARG A 285 5.60 -24.42 -4.45
C ARG A 285 6.57 -25.55 -4.78
N LYS A 286 7.63 -25.26 -5.56
CA LYS A 286 8.70 -26.21 -5.93
C LYS A 286 9.88 -26.15 -4.97
N LEU A 287 9.89 -25.20 -4.03
CA LEU A 287 10.99 -25.00 -3.09
C LEU A 287 10.70 -25.73 -1.77
N PRO A 288 11.73 -26.29 -1.11
CA PRO A 288 11.55 -26.82 0.23
C PRO A 288 11.24 -25.71 1.22
N LEU A 289 10.40 -25.98 2.23
CA LEU A 289 9.88 -25.00 3.18
C LEU A 289 11.01 -24.20 3.90
N TRP A 290 12.14 -24.85 4.23
CA TRP A 290 13.27 -24.18 4.85
C TRP A 290 13.85 -23.05 3.96
N LEU A 291 13.83 -23.24 2.62
CA LEU A 291 14.30 -22.24 1.68
C LEU A 291 13.26 -21.12 1.50
N VAL A 292 11.97 -21.47 1.43
CA VAL A 292 10.87 -20.48 1.42
C VAL A 292 10.97 -19.55 2.63
N ARG A 293 11.15 -20.12 3.83
CA ARG A 293 11.33 -19.32 5.06
C ARG A 293 12.57 -18.42 5.04
N LYS A 294 13.63 -18.79 4.33
CA LYS A 294 14.80 -17.92 4.13
C LYS A 294 14.56 -16.81 3.11
N CYS A 295 13.63 -17.02 2.17
CA CYS A 295 13.34 -16.05 1.11
C CYS A 295 12.26 -15.02 1.49
N THR A 296 11.41 -15.33 2.45
CA THR A 296 10.29 -14.46 2.85
C THR A 296 10.71 -13.37 3.83
N MET A 297 10.02 -12.25 3.81
CA MET A 297 10.04 -11.21 4.83
C MET A 297 9.00 -11.48 5.94
N SER A 298 7.95 -12.25 5.61
CA SER A 298 6.81 -12.57 6.47
C SER A 298 6.92 -13.99 7.04
N GLN A 299 7.79 -14.18 8.06
CA GLN A 299 8.04 -15.51 8.67
C GLN A 299 6.76 -16.11 9.25
N SER A 300 5.94 -15.32 9.97
CA SER A 300 4.71 -15.76 10.62
C SER A 300 3.67 -16.33 9.66
N TYR A 301 3.69 -15.93 8.40
CA TYR A 301 2.81 -16.47 7.36
C TYR A 301 3.05 -17.98 7.15
N TRP A 302 4.29 -18.45 7.28
CA TRP A 302 4.71 -19.82 7.04
C TRP A 302 4.79 -20.71 8.30
N GLU A 303 4.41 -20.16 9.45
CA GLU A 303 4.41 -20.86 10.73
C GLU A 303 3.08 -21.56 11.05
N LYS A 304 2.13 -21.52 10.12
CA LYS A 304 0.78 -22.10 10.25
C LYS A 304 0.71 -23.52 9.66
#